data_0b4c3db3ff4db70057bfde27148211b0
#
_entry.id   0b4c3db3ff4db70057bfde27148211b0
#
_cell.length_a   1.000
_cell.length_b   1.000
_cell.length_c   1.000
_cell.angle_alpha   90.00
_cell.angle_beta   90.00
_cell.angle_gamma   90.00
#
_symmetry.space_group_name_H-M   'P 1'
#
loop_
_entity.id
_entity.type
_entity.pdbx_description
1 polymer ?
#
loop_
_entity_poly.entity_id
_entity_poly.type
_entity_poly.pdbx_seq_one_letter_code
_entity_poly.pdbx_strand_id
1 'polypeptide(L)'
;MGNINRCGKIDWNNLVYTSDKDDITKYSLQTNDLLFNRTNSNEWVGKTAIYKGEKTAIYAGYIVRLRVIILDADYVNFVMNSSYYRGWCNDVKTDAVNQSNINAQKLSHFFIPIPPLNEQKRIVNELSSWLNIIEAINKEKSDLQSTICLAKSKILDLAIHGKLVPQDPNDEPASELLKRINPKAEITCDNPHYQNLPSGWAITTIKEVCENINGLWKGKKEPFVNVGVIRNANFTKDFQLDYSKIEYIDVEQRAFNQRHLKNGDLVVEKSGGSDNNPVGRAILYDGKDAVFSFSNFTMVLRIVHKDLITSKFLYYTILAKYKQGVMRQMQTQTTGLHNLILEKYLAMPIFLPPLSEQKRITDKIEEIFASFNNIMESL
;
A
#
# COMPACT_ATOMS: atom_id res chain seq x y z
N MET A 1 -23.44 12.97 0.28
CA MET A 1 -22.40 13.80 0.95
C MET A 1 -21.01 13.58 0.35
N GLY A 2 -20.69 12.39 -0.12
CA GLY A 2 -19.39 12.04 -0.69
C GLY A 2 -19.07 12.66 -2.05
N ASN A 3 -20.08 13.02 -2.82
CA ASN A 3 -19.91 13.46 -4.20
C ASN A 3 -19.43 14.93 -4.37
N ILE A 4 -19.32 15.72 -3.32
CA ILE A 4 -18.70 17.05 -3.37
C ILE A 4 -17.28 16.91 -2.82
N ASN A 5 -16.26 17.18 -3.66
CA ASN A 5 -14.86 17.11 -3.27
C ASN A 5 -14.33 18.43 -2.65
N ARG A 6 -13.06 18.43 -2.25
CA ARG A 6 -12.40 19.58 -1.61
C ARG A 6 -12.01 20.68 -2.60
N CYS A 7 -12.05 20.40 -3.89
CA CYS A 7 -11.62 21.32 -4.94
C CYS A 7 -12.78 21.99 -5.66
N GLY A 8 -13.99 21.94 -5.10
CA GLY A 8 -15.16 22.59 -5.69
C GLY A 8 -15.71 21.86 -6.93
N LYS A 9 -15.36 20.58 -7.12
CA LYS A 9 -15.83 19.71 -8.22
C LYS A 9 -16.74 18.61 -7.71
N ILE A 10 -17.59 18.08 -8.59
CA ILE A 10 -18.45 16.93 -8.30
C ILE A 10 -17.68 15.65 -8.61
N ASP A 11 -17.67 14.71 -7.66
CA ASP A 11 -17.20 13.35 -7.89
C ASP A 11 -18.37 12.49 -8.39
N TRP A 12 -18.24 12.00 -9.61
CA TRP A 12 -19.24 11.20 -10.31
C TRP A 12 -19.15 9.69 -10.01
N ASN A 13 -18.30 9.28 -9.09
CA ASN A 13 -18.26 7.92 -8.60
C ASN A 13 -19.32 7.71 -7.50
N ASN A 14 -19.75 6.46 -7.31
CA ASN A 14 -20.66 6.04 -6.25
C ASN A 14 -21.96 6.86 -6.20
N LEU A 15 -22.60 7.04 -7.36
CA LEU A 15 -23.89 7.74 -7.45
C LEU A 15 -25.02 6.82 -6.99
N VAL A 16 -26.05 7.46 -6.39
CA VAL A 16 -27.33 6.83 -6.11
C VAL A 16 -28.31 7.25 -7.21
N TYR A 17 -29.10 6.32 -7.72
CA TYR A 17 -30.03 6.55 -8.82
C TYR A 17 -31.47 6.51 -8.32
N THR A 18 -32.34 7.30 -8.96
CA THR A 18 -33.79 7.31 -8.72
C THR A 18 -34.53 7.27 -10.05
N SER A 19 -35.73 6.68 -10.06
CA SER A 19 -36.69 6.73 -11.16
C SER A 19 -37.94 7.54 -10.82
N ASP A 20 -37.97 8.17 -9.65
CA ASP A 20 -39.10 9.00 -9.23
C ASP A 20 -39.18 10.26 -10.08
N LYS A 21 -40.30 10.41 -10.81
CA LYS A 21 -40.54 11.54 -11.74
C LYS A 21 -40.71 12.86 -11.07
N ASP A 22 -41.31 12.88 -9.86
CA ASP A 22 -41.56 14.09 -9.13
C ASP A 22 -40.25 14.65 -8.58
N ASP A 23 -39.39 13.78 -8.03
CA ASP A 23 -38.06 14.13 -7.59
C ASP A 23 -37.18 14.62 -8.76
N ILE A 24 -37.21 13.94 -9.89
CA ILE A 24 -36.46 14.32 -11.08
C ILE A 24 -36.88 15.70 -11.56
N THR A 25 -38.18 16.00 -11.61
CA THR A 25 -38.69 17.29 -12.06
C THR A 25 -38.32 18.42 -11.09
N LYS A 26 -38.43 18.16 -9.79
CA LYS A 26 -38.25 19.18 -8.74
C LYS A 26 -36.80 19.52 -8.45
N TYR A 27 -35.92 18.50 -8.49
CA TYR A 27 -34.51 18.62 -8.04
C TYR A 27 -33.49 18.56 -9.16
N SER A 28 -33.94 18.64 -10.42
CA SER A 28 -33.03 18.67 -11.60
C SER A 28 -32.03 19.83 -11.50
N LEU A 29 -30.77 19.48 -11.82
CA LEU A 29 -29.69 20.46 -11.88
C LEU A 29 -29.63 21.14 -13.25
N GLN A 30 -29.22 22.39 -13.27
CA GLN A 30 -28.91 23.16 -14.47
C GLN A 30 -27.42 23.56 -14.44
N THR A 31 -26.82 23.66 -15.62
CA THR A 31 -25.44 24.11 -15.75
C THR A 31 -25.21 25.42 -14.94
N ASN A 32 -24.12 25.45 -14.18
CA ASN A 32 -23.71 26.49 -13.26
C ASN A 32 -24.53 26.59 -11.96
N ASP A 33 -25.40 25.60 -11.63
CA ASP A 33 -25.89 25.45 -10.28
C ASP A 33 -24.75 25.16 -9.31
N LEU A 34 -24.66 25.84 -8.18
CA LEU A 34 -23.74 25.51 -7.10
C LEU A 34 -24.46 24.66 -6.06
N LEU A 35 -23.75 23.62 -5.59
CA LEU A 35 -24.25 22.65 -4.64
C LEU A 35 -23.58 22.84 -3.28
N PHE A 36 -24.28 23.37 -2.33
CA PHE A 36 -23.79 23.62 -0.98
C PHE A 36 -24.19 22.46 -0.05
N ASN A 37 -23.22 21.84 0.59
CA ASN A 37 -23.46 20.76 1.55
C ASN A 37 -23.77 21.33 2.94
N ARG A 38 -25.06 21.38 3.28
CA ARG A 38 -25.55 21.97 4.54
C ARG A 38 -25.30 21.11 5.78
N THR A 39 -25.06 19.80 5.63
CA THR A 39 -24.86 18.86 6.74
C THR A 39 -23.70 17.92 6.45
N ASN A 40 -22.70 17.89 7.32
CA ASN A 40 -21.54 17.01 7.21
C ASN A 40 -20.84 16.90 8.59
N SER A 41 -19.69 16.20 8.63
CA SER A 41 -18.79 16.28 9.79
C SER A 41 -18.34 17.73 10.03
N ASN A 42 -17.89 18.00 11.24
CA ASN A 42 -17.43 19.33 11.68
C ASN A 42 -16.41 19.96 10.69
N GLU A 43 -15.51 19.18 10.16
CA GLU A 43 -14.48 19.63 9.21
C GLU A 43 -15.02 19.91 7.79
N TRP A 44 -16.13 19.25 7.40
CA TRP A 44 -16.58 19.19 6.01
C TRP A 44 -17.91 19.87 5.72
N VAL A 45 -18.61 20.39 6.73
CA VAL A 45 -19.83 21.15 6.52
C VAL A 45 -19.52 22.41 5.71
N GLY A 46 -20.40 22.73 4.77
CA GLY A 46 -20.23 23.88 3.88
C GLY A 46 -19.46 23.61 2.59
N LYS A 47 -18.97 22.37 2.33
CA LYS A 47 -18.37 22.05 1.02
C LYS A 47 -19.28 22.49 -0.11
N THR A 48 -18.71 23.10 -1.14
CA THR A 48 -19.45 23.60 -2.30
C THR A 48 -18.80 23.07 -3.58
N ALA A 49 -19.63 22.73 -4.58
CA ALA A 49 -19.17 22.38 -5.91
C ALA A 49 -20.09 22.99 -6.97
N ILE A 50 -19.55 23.24 -8.16
CA ILE A 50 -20.32 23.73 -9.30
C ILE A 50 -20.67 22.54 -10.21
N TYR A 51 -21.93 22.54 -10.69
CA TYR A 51 -22.39 21.58 -11.70
C TYR A 51 -22.22 22.17 -13.09
N LYS A 52 -21.50 21.45 -13.97
CA LYS A 52 -21.18 21.90 -15.33
C LYS A 52 -21.99 21.23 -16.44
N GLY A 53 -22.97 20.39 -16.06
CA GLY A 53 -23.81 19.70 -17.04
C GLY A 53 -23.20 18.39 -17.54
N GLU A 54 -22.26 17.79 -16.82
CA GLU A 54 -21.54 16.58 -17.26
C GLU A 54 -22.44 15.35 -17.40
N LYS A 55 -23.44 15.21 -16.53
CA LYS A 55 -24.45 14.14 -16.54
C LYS A 55 -25.76 14.67 -15.99
N THR A 56 -26.91 14.23 -16.52
CA THR A 56 -28.20 14.55 -15.92
C THR A 56 -28.23 14.08 -14.48
N ALA A 57 -28.50 14.98 -13.54
CA ALA A 57 -28.46 14.70 -12.11
C ALA A 57 -29.48 15.52 -11.32
N ILE A 58 -29.84 14.99 -10.16
CA ILE A 58 -30.61 15.68 -9.12
C ILE A 58 -29.76 15.75 -7.85
N TYR A 59 -30.16 16.58 -6.90
CA TYR A 59 -29.45 16.75 -5.63
C TYR A 59 -30.27 16.26 -4.43
N ALA A 60 -29.57 15.74 -3.42
CA ALA A 60 -30.18 15.18 -2.21
C ALA A 60 -30.59 16.27 -1.20
N GLY A 61 -31.52 15.96 -0.30
CA GLY A 61 -32.12 16.90 0.65
C GLY A 61 -31.15 17.56 1.66
N TYR A 62 -29.93 17.07 1.81
CA TYR A 62 -28.86 17.68 2.59
C TYR A 62 -27.96 18.65 1.78
N ILE A 63 -28.31 18.89 0.53
CA ILE A 63 -27.67 19.87 -0.36
C ILE A 63 -28.60 21.06 -0.54
N VAL A 64 -28.05 22.27 -0.52
CA VAL A 64 -28.72 23.48 -0.93
C VAL A 64 -28.22 23.87 -2.31
N ARG A 65 -29.12 24.00 -3.27
CA ARG A 65 -28.80 24.50 -4.61
C ARG A 65 -28.81 26.01 -4.61
N LEU A 66 -27.76 26.63 -5.13
CA LEU A 66 -27.64 28.07 -5.33
C LEU A 66 -27.58 28.35 -6.83
N ARG A 67 -28.34 29.32 -7.29
CA ARG A 67 -28.28 29.89 -8.66
C ARG A 67 -27.74 31.30 -8.58
N VAL A 68 -26.63 31.50 -9.27
CA VAL A 68 -26.01 32.81 -9.40
C VAL A 68 -26.74 33.61 -10.47
N ILE A 69 -27.08 34.86 -10.15
CA ILE A 69 -27.91 35.73 -11.03
C ILE A 69 -27.02 36.77 -11.72
N ILE A 70 -26.12 37.42 -11.00
CA ILE A 70 -25.36 38.59 -11.49
C ILE A 70 -23.84 38.31 -11.54
N LEU A 71 -23.35 37.38 -10.76
CA LEU A 71 -21.92 37.05 -10.67
C LEU A 71 -21.54 35.91 -11.61
N ASP A 72 -20.27 35.77 -11.88
CA ASP A 72 -19.73 34.56 -12.54
C ASP A 72 -19.83 33.37 -11.57
N ALA A 73 -20.42 32.26 -12.03
CA ALA A 73 -20.67 31.10 -11.16
C ALA A 73 -19.37 30.39 -10.76
N ASP A 74 -18.37 30.37 -11.62
CA ASP A 74 -17.04 29.81 -11.30
C ASP A 74 -16.32 30.68 -10.28
N TYR A 75 -16.43 31.99 -10.41
CA TYR A 75 -15.93 32.94 -9.41
C TYR A 75 -16.55 32.67 -8.03
N VAL A 76 -17.87 32.55 -7.95
CA VAL A 76 -18.55 32.23 -6.71
C VAL A 76 -18.11 30.88 -6.15
N ASN A 77 -17.96 29.88 -7.00
CA ASN A 77 -17.45 28.57 -6.58
C ASN A 77 -16.02 28.68 -6.00
N PHE A 78 -15.12 29.46 -6.59
CA PHE A 78 -13.79 29.69 -6.03
C PHE A 78 -13.82 30.41 -4.67
N VAL A 79 -14.64 31.44 -4.54
CA VAL A 79 -14.83 32.13 -3.25
C VAL A 79 -15.34 31.15 -2.19
N MET A 80 -16.32 30.29 -2.54
CA MET A 80 -16.92 29.32 -1.63
C MET A 80 -16.02 28.06 -1.40
N ASN A 81 -14.81 28.03 -1.95
CA ASN A 81 -13.77 27.04 -1.66
C ASN A 81 -12.50 27.67 -1.07
N SER A 82 -12.50 28.99 -0.83
CA SER A 82 -11.38 29.74 -0.26
C SER A 82 -11.25 29.54 1.26
N SER A 83 -10.06 29.89 1.82
CA SER A 83 -9.84 29.91 3.26
C SER A 83 -10.75 30.92 3.99
N TYR A 84 -11.05 32.05 3.36
CA TYR A 84 -12.00 33.03 3.85
C TYR A 84 -13.40 32.43 4.12
N TYR A 85 -13.93 31.72 3.12
CA TYR A 85 -15.22 31.05 3.26
C TYR A 85 -15.19 29.93 4.30
N ARG A 86 -14.07 29.14 4.36
CA ARG A 86 -13.93 28.08 5.37
C ARG A 86 -13.89 28.63 6.80
N GLY A 87 -13.19 29.73 7.00
CA GLY A 87 -13.24 30.47 8.29
C GLY A 87 -14.69 30.80 8.66
N TRP A 88 -15.43 31.45 7.77
CA TRP A 88 -16.82 31.74 7.98
C TRP A 88 -17.71 30.52 8.29
N CYS A 89 -17.51 29.39 7.57
CA CYS A 89 -18.24 28.15 7.86
C CYS A 89 -17.97 27.64 9.28
N ASN A 90 -16.72 27.72 9.75
CA ASN A 90 -16.35 27.33 11.10
C ASN A 90 -17.03 28.21 12.18
N ASP A 91 -17.18 29.50 11.91
CA ASP A 91 -17.78 30.45 12.86
C ASP A 91 -19.31 30.29 12.97
N VAL A 92 -20.00 29.97 11.86
CA VAL A 92 -21.46 29.95 11.80
C VAL A 92 -22.09 28.57 11.95
N LYS A 93 -21.33 27.49 11.81
CA LYS A 93 -21.86 26.12 11.91
C LYS A 93 -22.51 25.88 13.28
N THR A 94 -23.49 25.00 13.31
CA THR A 94 -24.04 24.45 14.55
C THR A 94 -23.62 23.00 14.66
N ASP A 95 -22.93 22.69 15.73
CA ASP A 95 -22.41 21.34 15.99
C ASP A 95 -23.45 20.49 16.73
N ALA A 96 -23.54 19.21 16.34
CA ALA A 96 -24.28 18.15 17.02
C ALA A 96 -23.34 16.92 17.15
N VAL A 97 -23.79 15.87 17.87
CA VAL A 97 -23.01 14.67 18.23
C VAL A 97 -22.41 14.03 17.00
N ASN A 98 -21.81 14.15 16.14
CA ASN A 98 -21.19 13.57 14.93
C ASN A 98 -21.47 14.33 13.63
N GLN A 99 -22.18 15.44 13.68
CA GLN A 99 -22.50 16.23 12.49
C GLN A 99 -22.52 17.71 12.81
N SER A 100 -22.22 18.54 11.80
CA SER A 100 -22.41 19.98 11.86
C SER A 100 -23.36 20.42 10.75
N ASN A 101 -24.07 21.52 10.98
CA ASN A 101 -25.05 22.04 10.04
C ASN A 101 -24.89 23.54 9.82
N ILE A 102 -25.02 23.94 8.55
CA ILE A 102 -25.20 25.35 8.15
C ILE A 102 -26.45 25.39 7.29
N ASN A 103 -27.53 26.02 7.79
CA ASN A 103 -28.77 26.11 7.05
C ASN A 103 -28.74 27.22 5.98
N ALA A 104 -29.74 27.23 5.09
CA ALA A 104 -29.80 28.18 3.99
C ALA A 104 -29.92 29.63 4.49
N GLN A 105 -30.57 29.88 5.64
CA GLN A 105 -30.69 31.20 6.25
C GLN A 105 -29.31 31.72 6.70
N LYS A 106 -28.50 30.90 7.35
CA LYS A 106 -27.11 31.26 7.68
C LYS A 106 -26.32 31.57 6.42
N LEU A 107 -26.43 30.69 5.40
CA LEU A 107 -25.73 30.87 4.14
C LEU A 107 -26.07 32.18 3.44
N SER A 108 -27.31 32.67 3.51
CA SER A 108 -27.70 33.94 2.91
C SER A 108 -27.04 35.18 3.54
N HIS A 109 -26.37 35.00 4.69
CA HIS A 109 -25.61 36.07 5.36
C HIS A 109 -24.09 35.99 5.06
N PHE A 110 -23.67 35.10 4.17
CA PHE A 110 -22.27 35.07 3.74
C PHE A 110 -21.98 36.22 2.78
N PHE A 111 -21.00 37.04 3.10
CA PHE A 111 -20.58 38.18 2.26
C PHE A 111 -19.57 37.69 1.19
N ILE A 112 -19.91 37.92 -0.07
CA ILE A 112 -19.05 37.63 -1.21
C ILE A 112 -18.42 38.93 -1.69
N PRO A 113 -17.08 39.01 -1.84
CA PRO A 113 -16.43 40.14 -2.52
C PRO A 113 -16.91 40.23 -3.97
N ILE A 114 -17.26 41.41 -4.44
CA ILE A 114 -17.83 41.62 -5.78
C ILE A 114 -16.90 42.52 -6.62
N PRO A 115 -15.89 42.01 -7.27
CA PRO A 115 -15.14 42.77 -8.28
C PRO A 115 -15.94 42.92 -9.58
N PRO A 116 -15.56 43.86 -10.45
CA PRO A 116 -16.20 43.99 -11.76
C PRO A 116 -16.20 42.65 -12.55
N LEU A 117 -17.23 42.39 -13.36
CA LEU A 117 -17.42 41.12 -14.04
C LEU A 117 -16.20 40.69 -14.87
N ASN A 118 -15.55 41.64 -15.56
CA ASN A 118 -14.32 41.35 -16.31
C ASN A 118 -13.15 40.94 -15.43
N GLU A 119 -13.11 41.41 -14.20
CA GLU A 119 -12.12 41.01 -13.21
C GLU A 119 -12.44 39.61 -12.64
N GLN A 120 -13.71 39.30 -12.37
CA GLN A 120 -14.12 37.94 -12.00
C GLN A 120 -13.67 36.93 -13.03
N LYS A 121 -13.86 37.22 -14.35
CA LYS A 121 -13.39 36.33 -15.44
C LYS A 121 -11.89 36.18 -15.48
N ARG A 122 -11.11 37.25 -15.25
CA ARG A 122 -9.64 37.16 -15.16
C ARG A 122 -9.20 36.26 -13.99
N ILE A 123 -9.82 36.45 -12.83
CA ILE A 123 -9.56 35.64 -11.65
C ILE A 123 -9.87 34.17 -11.92
N VAL A 124 -11.02 33.86 -12.52
CA VAL A 124 -11.44 32.50 -12.89
C VAL A 124 -10.44 31.87 -13.85
N ASN A 125 -10.04 32.57 -14.89
CA ASN A 125 -9.09 32.05 -15.88
C ASN A 125 -7.73 31.74 -15.25
N GLU A 126 -7.22 32.66 -14.43
CA GLU A 126 -5.92 32.49 -13.77
C GLU A 126 -5.95 31.32 -12.76
N LEU A 127 -6.95 31.27 -11.89
CA LEU A 127 -7.10 30.16 -10.92
C LEU A 127 -7.32 28.83 -11.61
N SER A 128 -8.12 28.78 -12.68
CA SER A 128 -8.31 27.54 -13.46
C SER A 128 -7.01 27.05 -14.09
N SER A 129 -6.19 27.98 -14.63
CA SER A 129 -4.88 27.65 -15.19
C SER A 129 -3.97 27.02 -14.13
N TRP A 130 -3.84 27.64 -12.96
CA TRP A 130 -3.03 27.10 -11.86
C TRP A 130 -3.54 25.76 -11.36
N LEU A 131 -4.85 25.60 -11.20
CA LEU A 131 -5.43 24.32 -10.75
C LEU A 131 -5.19 23.19 -11.77
N ASN A 132 -5.27 23.48 -13.07
CA ASN A 132 -4.95 22.50 -14.10
C ASN A 132 -3.48 22.08 -14.07
N ILE A 133 -2.56 23.02 -13.85
CA ILE A 133 -1.14 22.71 -13.67
C ILE A 133 -0.92 21.82 -12.44
N ILE A 134 -1.54 22.16 -11.31
CA ILE A 134 -1.45 21.37 -10.06
C ILE A 134 -2.02 19.95 -10.28
N GLU A 135 -3.13 19.81 -10.98
CA GLU A 135 -3.72 18.50 -11.31
C GLU A 135 -2.78 17.68 -12.22
N ALA A 136 -2.18 18.31 -13.23
CA ALA A 136 -1.21 17.67 -14.11
C ALA A 136 0.02 17.17 -13.33
N ILE A 137 0.61 18.01 -12.49
CA ILE A 137 1.74 17.65 -11.64
C ILE A 137 1.39 16.48 -10.70
N ASN A 138 0.23 16.52 -10.05
CA ASN A 138 -0.20 15.44 -9.16
C ASN A 138 -0.42 14.11 -9.91
N LYS A 139 -0.95 14.18 -11.13
CA LYS A 139 -1.11 13.02 -11.99
C LYS A 139 0.24 12.43 -12.39
N GLU A 140 1.15 13.26 -12.91
CA GLU A 140 2.51 12.84 -13.31
C GLU A 140 3.27 12.21 -12.13
N LYS A 141 3.16 12.79 -10.92
CA LYS A 141 3.72 12.24 -9.69
C LYS A 141 3.16 10.83 -9.40
N SER A 142 1.85 10.65 -9.48
CA SER A 142 1.19 9.34 -9.29
C SER A 142 1.62 8.32 -10.34
N ASP A 143 1.71 8.74 -11.60
CA ASP A 143 2.13 7.89 -12.72
C ASP A 143 3.59 7.47 -12.55
N LEU A 144 4.48 8.38 -12.12
CA LEU A 144 5.88 8.08 -11.85
C LEU A 144 6.03 7.11 -10.66
N GLN A 145 5.27 7.29 -9.58
CA GLN A 145 5.24 6.35 -8.45
C GLN A 145 4.85 4.95 -8.89
N SER A 146 3.81 4.83 -9.73
CA SER A 146 3.34 3.57 -10.29
C SER A 146 4.42 2.92 -11.17
N THR A 147 5.08 3.71 -12.00
CA THR A 147 6.17 3.27 -12.88
C THR A 147 7.36 2.73 -12.08
N ILE A 148 7.76 3.41 -11.00
CA ILE A 148 8.82 2.95 -10.10
C ILE A 148 8.44 1.62 -9.44
N CYS A 149 7.19 1.45 -8.98
CA CYS A 149 6.73 0.18 -8.42
C CYS A 149 6.81 -0.98 -9.42
N LEU A 150 6.42 -0.73 -10.68
CA LEU A 150 6.55 -1.71 -11.77
C LEU A 150 8.01 -2.01 -12.09
N ALA A 151 8.87 -1.00 -12.16
CA ALA A 151 10.30 -1.15 -12.39
C ALA A 151 10.96 -2.00 -11.27
N LYS A 152 10.67 -1.72 -10.00
CA LYS A 152 11.15 -2.55 -8.88
C LYS A 152 10.74 -4.01 -9.04
N SER A 153 9.48 -4.26 -9.42
CA SER A 153 8.99 -5.63 -9.65
C SER A 153 9.72 -6.31 -10.83
N LYS A 154 10.02 -5.56 -11.90
CA LYS A 154 10.76 -6.08 -13.05
C LYS A 154 12.22 -6.37 -12.71
N ILE A 155 12.88 -5.54 -11.91
CA ILE A 155 14.26 -5.79 -11.42
C ILE A 155 14.31 -7.09 -10.62
N LEU A 156 13.35 -7.30 -9.71
CA LEU A 156 13.25 -8.55 -8.96
C LEU A 156 13.04 -9.77 -9.88
N ASP A 157 12.19 -9.64 -10.90
CA ASP A 157 11.97 -10.69 -11.88
C ASP A 157 13.26 -11.04 -12.65
N LEU A 158 14.00 -10.03 -13.13
CA LEU A 158 15.30 -10.23 -13.77
C LEU A 158 16.31 -10.89 -12.85
N ALA A 159 16.32 -10.52 -11.56
CA ALA A 159 17.22 -11.03 -10.55
C ALA A 159 17.05 -12.55 -10.33
N ILE A 160 15.79 -12.99 -10.14
CA ILE A 160 15.51 -14.42 -9.87
C ILE A 160 15.62 -15.33 -11.10
N HIS A 161 15.79 -14.75 -12.29
CA HIS A 161 15.99 -15.47 -13.55
C HIS A 161 17.41 -15.33 -14.11
N GLY A 162 18.37 -14.80 -13.33
CA GLY A 162 19.77 -14.66 -13.72
C GLY A 162 20.05 -13.68 -14.85
N LYS A 163 19.18 -12.65 -15.00
CA LYS A 163 19.26 -11.63 -16.07
C LYS A 163 19.66 -10.25 -15.55
N LEU A 164 19.92 -10.10 -14.24
CA LEU A 164 20.22 -8.80 -13.65
C LEU A 164 21.71 -8.48 -13.64
N VAL A 165 22.55 -9.47 -13.47
CA VAL A 165 24.01 -9.35 -13.46
C VAL A 165 24.63 -10.38 -14.40
N PRO A 166 25.85 -10.14 -14.95
CA PRO A 166 26.54 -11.15 -15.74
C PRO A 166 26.96 -12.34 -14.87
N GLN A 167 26.90 -13.56 -15.43
CA GLN A 167 27.47 -14.75 -14.83
C GLN A 167 28.99 -14.67 -14.91
N ASP A 168 29.68 -15.20 -13.88
CA ASP A 168 31.13 -15.38 -13.88
C ASP A 168 31.43 -16.90 -14.01
N PRO A 169 32.16 -17.34 -15.05
CA PRO A 169 32.52 -18.76 -15.22
C PRO A 169 33.39 -19.31 -14.08
N ASN A 170 34.04 -18.44 -13.29
CA ASN A 170 34.87 -18.85 -12.17
C ASN A 170 34.08 -19.04 -10.87
N ASP A 171 32.80 -18.66 -10.83
CA ASP A 171 31.97 -18.93 -9.67
C ASP A 171 31.75 -20.42 -9.47
N GLU A 172 31.82 -20.88 -8.24
CA GLU A 172 31.51 -22.27 -7.90
C GLU A 172 30.03 -22.56 -8.18
N PRO A 173 29.70 -23.55 -9.03
CA PRO A 173 28.32 -23.86 -9.37
C PRO A 173 27.47 -24.19 -8.14
N ALA A 174 26.24 -23.65 -8.07
CA ALA A 174 25.31 -23.95 -6.97
C ALA A 174 24.97 -25.47 -6.90
N SER A 175 25.04 -26.19 -8.00
CA SER A 175 24.87 -27.65 -8.04
C SER A 175 25.91 -28.39 -7.21
N GLU A 176 27.16 -27.93 -7.22
CA GLU A 176 28.23 -28.55 -6.42
C GLU A 176 28.04 -28.25 -4.92
N LEU A 177 27.62 -27.04 -4.59
CA LEU A 177 27.26 -26.66 -3.21
C LEU A 177 26.10 -27.51 -2.68
N LEU A 178 25.05 -27.71 -3.47
CA LEU A 178 23.90 -28.55 -3.12
C LEU A 178 24.29 -30.01 -2.87
N LYS A 179 25.15 -30.61 -3.71
CA LYS A 179 25.63 -31.97 -3.52
C LYS A 179 26.38 -32.18 -2.22
N ARG A 180 27.15 -31.17 -1.76
CA ARG A 180 27.87 -31.26 -0.48
C ARG A 180 26.92 -31.33 0.72
N ILE A 181 25.79 -30.65 0.65
CA ILE A 181 24.81 -30.56 1.73
C ILE A 181 23.86 -31.76 1.69
N ASN A 182 23.41 -32.12 0.50
CA ASN A 182 22.53 -33.25 0.27
C ASN A 182 23.03 -34.07 -0.92
N PRO A 183 23.86 -35.14 -0.68
CA PRO A 183 24.37 -35.98 -1.75
C PRO A 183 23.31 -36.71 -2.58
N LYS A 184 22.06 -36.75 -2.08
CA LYS A 184 20.88 -37.32 -2.77
C LYS A 184 19.99 -36.28 -3.43
N ALA A 185 20.38 -34.99 -3.44
CA ALA A 185 19.64 -33.98 -4.12
C ALA A 185 19.54 -34.29 -5.63
N GLU A 186 18.35 -34.49 -6.13
CA GLU A 186 18.11 -34.57 -7.56
C GLU A 186 18.35 -33.19 -8.17
N ILE A 187 19.48 -33.02 -8.84
CA ILE A 187 19.79 -31.79 -9.56
C ILE A 187 19.03 -31.86 -10.89
N THR A 188 17.79 -31.45 -10.88
CA THR A 188 16.94 -31.46 -12.08
C THR A 188 17.24 -30.28 -12.97
N CYS A 189 18.41 -30.27 -13.61
CA CYS A 189 18.68 -29.39 -14.76
C CYS A 189 17.83 -29.78 -16.00
N ASP A 190 17.23 -30.95 -16.01
CA ASP A 190 16.55 -31.56 -17.16
C ASP A 190 15.02 -31.46 -17.12
N ASN A 191 14.44 -30.69 -16.17
CA ASN A 191 12.98 -30.48 -16.13
C ASN A 191 12.55 -29.51 -17.23
N PRO A 192 11.67 -29.90 -18.18
CA PRO A 192 11.23 -29.06 -19.30
C PRO A 192 10.60 -27.72 -18.86
N HIS A 193 10.11 -27.63 -17.63
CA HIS A 193 9.55 -26.39 -17.07
C HIS A 193 10.62 -25.37 -16.65
N TYR A 194 11.92 -25.73 -16.64
CA TYR A 194 13.02 -24.89 -16.16
C TYR A 194 14.17 -24.74 -17.17
N GLN A 195 13.89 -24.92 -18.46
CA GLN A 195 14.87 -25.02 -19.57
C GLN A 195 15.76 -23.80 -19.80
N ASN A 196 15.58 -22.69 -19.04
CA ASN A 196 16.30 -21.43 -19.29
C ASN A 196 17.05 -20.90 -18.05
N LEU A 197 17.50 -21.78 -17.15
CA LEU A 197 18.36 -21.34 -16.05
C LEU A 197 19.78 -21.09 -16.56
N PRO A 198 20.47 -20.04 -16.05
CA PRO A 198 21.87 -19.81 -16.36
C PRO A 198 22.75 -20.98 -15.97
N SER A 199 23.89 -21.14 -16.66
CA SER A 199 24.90 -22.15 -16.32
C SER A 199 25.37 -21.91 -14.86
N GLY A 200 25.54 -23.00 -14.10
CA GLY A 200 25.97 -22.96 -12.70
C GLY A 200 24.83 -22.72 -11.69
N TRP A 201 23.62 -22.44 -12.14
CA TRP A 201 22.44 -22.37 -11.25
C TRP A 201 21.89 -23.76 -10.96
N ALA A 202 21.17 -23.87 -9.82
CA ALA A 202 20.50 -25.11 -9.42
C ALA A 202 19.07 -24.78 -8.95
N ILE A 203 18.26 -25.82 -8.69
CA ILE A 203 16.92 -25.66 -8.12
C ILE A 203 16.91 -26.29 -6.74
N THR A 204 16.34 -25.59 -5.78
CA THR A 204 16.08 -26.06 -4.42
C THR A 204 14.70 -25.57 -3.96
N THR A 205 14.31 -25.87 -2.73
CA THR A 205 13.07 -25.39 -2.12
C THR A 205 13.35 -24.67 -0.81
N ILE A 206 12.38 -23.86 -0.35
CA ILE A 206 12.49 -23.21 0.97
C ILE A 206 12.70 -24.26 2.08
N LYS A 207 12.01 -25.41 1.98
CA LYS A 207 12.11 -26.51 2.95
C LYS A 207 13.52 -27.08 3.07
N GLU A 208 14.27 -27.13 1.98
CA GLU A 208 15.61 -27.71 1.95
C GLU A 208 16.66 -26.76 2.51
N VAL A 209 16.44 -25.45 2.46
CA VAL A 209 17.42 -24.45 2.88
C VAL A 209 17.08 -23.75 4.19
N CYS A 210 15.84 -23.88 4.70
CA CYS A 210 15.38 -23.21 5.89
C CYS A 210 14.77 -24.15 6.93
N GLU A 211 15.02 -23.83 8.20
CA GLU A 211 14.19 -24.26 9.31
C GLU A 211 12.96 -23.34 9.38
N ASN A 212 11.77 -23.93 9.56
CA ASN A 212 10.52 -23.21 9.77
C ASN A 212 10.17 -23.18 11.27
N ILE A 213 10.10 -22.00 11.87
CA ILE A 213 9.83 -21.81 13.30
C ILE A 213 8.47 -21.06 13.44
N ASN A 214 7.52 -21.71 14.11
CA ASN A 214 6.23 -21.09 14.41
C ASN A 214 6.35 -20.05 15.53
N GLY A 215 5.52 -18.99 15.44
CA GLY A 215 5.54 -17.90 16.38
C GLY A 215 5.05 -18.23 17.79
N LEU A 216 5.23 -17.30 18.69
CA LEU A 216 4.94 -17.42 20.11
C LEU A 216 3.46 -17.55 20.43
N TRP A 217 3.21 -18.32 21.50
CA TRP A 217 2.05 -18.18 22.39
C TRP A 217 2.53 -17.71 23.76
N LYS A 218 1.72 -16.87 24.44
CA LYS A 218 2.09 -16.29 25.75
C LYS A 218 2.63 -17.32 26.76
N GLY A 219 2.06 -18.52 26.75
CA GLY A 219 2.37 -19.56 27.74
C GLY A 219 1.72 -19.30 29.08
N LYS A 220 1.94 -20.26 30.04
CA LYS A 220 1.31 -20.23 31.38
C LYS A 220 2.30 -20.50 32.51
N LYS A 221 3.58 -20.84 32.23
CA LYS A 221 4.57 -21.28 33.20
C LYS A 221 5.65 -20.24 33.45
N GLU A 222 5.94 -19.93 34.69
CA GLU A 222 7.08 -19.12 35.10
C GLU A 222 8.43 -19.83 34.85
N PRO A 223 9.53 -19.08 34.66
CA PRO A 223 9.61 -17.62 34.71
C PRO A 223 9.14 -16.95 33.43
N PHE A 224 8.59 -15.75 33.55
CA PHE A 224 8.21 -14.89 32.44
C PHE A 224 9.28 -13.84 32.17
N VAL A 225 9.36 -13.43 30.89
CA VAL A 225 10.20 -12.32 30.42
C VAL A 225 9.37 -11.37 29.57
N ASN A 226 9.54 -10.07 29.76
CA ASN A 226 8.89 -9.04 28.97
C ASN A 226 9.65 -8.83 27.65
N VAL A 227 9.02 -9.09 26.51
CA VAL A 227 9.66 -9.04 25.18
C VAL A 227 8.80 -8.34 24.15
N GLY A 228 9.45 -7.61 23.25
CA GLY A 228 8.78 -7.06 22.07
C GLY A 228 8.43 -8.17 21.07
N VAL A 229 7.20 -8.17 20.58
CA VAL A 229 6.68 -9.19 19.64
C VAL A 229 6.33 -8.58 18.32
N ILE A 230 7.02 -9.02 17.25
CA ILE A 230 6.74 -8.63 15.87
C ILE A 230 5.48 -9.33 15.38
N ARG A 231 4.56 -8.55 14.81
CA ARG A 231 3.25 -8.98 14.30
C ARG A 231 3.04 -8.45 12.89
N ASN A 232 2.01 -8.92 12.18
CA ASN A 232 1.65 -8.42 10.86
C ASN A 232 1.46 -6.89 10.83
N ALA A 233 0.99 -6.29 11.93
CA ALA A 233 0.83 -4.83 12.06
C ALA A 233 2.16 -4.05 12.00
N ASN A 234 3.28 -4.73 12.22
CA ASN A 234 4.62 -4.15 12.12
C ASN A 234 5.19 -4.22 10.68
N PHE A 235 4.46 -4.81 9.73
CA PHE A 235 4.90 -4.93 8.35
C PHE A 235 4.43 -3.71 7.55
N THR A 236 5.37 -2.89 7.07
CA THR A 236 5.05 -1.76 6.21
C THR A 236 4.65 -2.20 4.80
N LYS A 237 4.06 -1.29 4.02
CA LYS A 237 3.73 -1.54 2.61
C LYS A 237 4.98 -1.74 1.73
N ASP A 238 6.12 -1.24 2.20
CA ASP A 238 7.41 -1.32 1.51
C ASP A 238 8.26 -2.50 1.97
N PHE A 239 7.64 -3.46 2.66
CA PHE A 239 8.28 -4.70 3.14
C PHE A 239 9.43 -4.45 4.12
N GLN A 240 9.26 -3.44 4.99
CA GLN A 240 10.14 -3.10 6.09
C GLN A 240 9.46 -3.36 7.44
N LEU A 241 10.23 -3.44 8.52
CA LEU A 241 9.71 -3.49 9.88
C LEU A 241 9.47 -2.08 10.44
N ASP A 242 8.26 -1.85 10.95
CA ASP A 242 7.92 -0.66 11.72
C ASP A 242 8.12 -0.96 13.22
N TYR A 243 9.25 -0.54 13.76
CA TYR A 243 9.59 -0.72 15.17
C TYR A 243 8.80 0.19 16.10
N SER A 244 8.15 1.25 15.60
CA SER A 244 7.39 2.20 16.43
C SER A 244 6.12 1.59 17.04
N LYS A 245 5.63 0.48 16.49
CA LYS A 245 4.38 -0.19 16.89
C LYS A 245 4.59 -1.56 17.53
N ILE A 246 5.80 -1.84 18.02
CA ILE A 246 6.06 -3.11 18.69
C ILE A 246 5.35 -3.14 20.04
N GLU A 247 4.60 -4.20 20.27
CA GLU A 247 3.95 -4.47 21.53
C GLU A 247 4.83 -5.37 22.40
N TYR A 248 5.00 -4.99 23.67
CA TYR A 248 5.74 -5.75 24.67
C TYR A 248 4.77 -6.57 25.51
N ILE A 249 5.02 -7.86 25.64
CA ILE A 249 4.20 -8.79 26.41
C ILE A 249 5.07 -9.71 27.25
N ASP A 250 4.51 -10.18 28.36
CA ASP A 250 5.14 -11.20 29.19
C ASP A 250 4.91 -12.58 28.57
N VAL A 251 5.98 -13.29 28.29
CA VAL A 251 5.98 -14.64 27.71
C VAL A 251 6.85 -15.58 28.54
N GLU A 252 6.60 -16.89 28.48
CA GLU A 252 7.48 -17.86 29.11
C GLU A 252 8.93 -17.72 28.61
N GLN A 253 9.89 -17.64 29.54
CA GLN A 253 11.32 -17.56 29.20
C GLN A 253 11.77 -18.71 28.27
N ARG A 254 11.26 -19.92 28.50
CA ARG A 254 11.55 -21.09 27.68
C ARG A 254 11.04 -20.91 26.25
N ALA A 255 9.85 -20.35 26.08
CA ALA A 255 9.27 -20.09 24.77
C ALA A 255 10.07 -19.02 24.02
N PHE A 256 10.49 -17.96 24.69
CA PHE A 256 11.36 -16.93 24.13
C PHE A 256 12.71 -17.49 23.70
N ASN A 257 13.38 -18.29 24.53
CA ASN A 257 14.66 -18.89 24.22
C ASN A 257 14.63 -19.73 22.94
N GLN A 258 13.49 -20.33 22.62
CA GLN A 258 13.32 -21.14 21.40
C GLN A 258 12.84 -20.32 20.19
N ARG A 259 12.20 -19.18 20.41
CA ARG A 259 11.47 -18.41 19.38
C ARG A 259 11.83 -16.93 19.36
N HIS A 260 13.08 -16.59 19.70
CA HIS A 260 13.61 -15.25 19.47
C HIS A 260 14.13 -15.09 18.03
N LEU A 261 14.12 -13.87 17.54
CA LEU A 261 14.67 -13.54 16.24
C LEU A 261 16.20 -13.51 16.28
N LYS A 262 16.79 -13.89 15.17
CA LYS A 262 18.23 -13.77 14.89
C LYS A 262 18.42 -12.95 13.63
N ASN A 263 19.54 -12.25 13.56
CA ASN A 263 19.92 -11.52 12.36
C ASN A 263 19.91 -12.46 11.13
N GLY A 264 19.25 -12.01 10.07
CA GLY A 264 19.07 -12.79 8.85
C GLY A 264 17.82 -13.68 8.82
N ASP A 265 17.02 -13.71 9.88
CA ASP A 265 15.72 -14.40 9.86
C ASP A 265 14.74 -13.71 8.92
N LEU A 266 13.94 -14.47 8.19
CA LEU A 266 12.82 -13.93 7.43
C LEU A 266 11.52 -14.15 8.21
N VAL A 267 10.90 -13.06 8.66
CA VAL A 267 9.59 -13.10 9.33
C VAL A 267 8.51 -13.11 8.26
N VAL A 268 7.69 -14.17 8.24
CA VAL A 268 6.68 -14.43 7.21
C VAL A 268 5.28 -14.35 7.80
N GLU A 269 4.40 -13.63 7.14
CA GLU A 269 2.97 -13.54 7.47
C GLU A 269 2.26 -14.86 7.15
N LYS A 270 1.75 -15.53 8.20
CA LYS A 270 1.10 -16.83 8.08
C LYS A 270 -0.42 -16.74 8.04
N SER A 271 -1.00 -15.76 8.72
CA SER A 271 -2.45 -15.58 8.85
C SER A 271 -2.82 -14.10 8.88
N GLY A 272 -3.98 -13.73 8.37
CA GLY A 272 -4.53 -12.38 8.52
C GLY A 272 -4.60 -11.55 7.25
N GLY A 273 -4.15 -12.04 6.11
CA GLY A 273 -4.21 -11.34 4.83
C GLY A 273 -5.63 -11.06 4.30
N SER A 274 -5.72 -10.54 3.11
CA SER A 274 -6.97 -10.28 2.38
C SER A 274 -6.79 -10.60 0.90
N ASP A 275 -7.85 -10.51 0.09
CA ASP A 275 -7.78 -10.73 -1.36
C ASP A 275 -6.78 -9.79 -2.05
N ASN A 276 -6.69 -8.55 -1.58
CA ASN A 276 -5.76 -7.56 -2.12
C ASN A 276 -4.34 -7.67 -1.53
N ASN A 277 -4.21 -8.19 -0.32
CA ASN A 277 -2.94 -8.36 0.39
C ASN A 277 -2.84 -9.81 0.88
N PRO A 278 -2.45 -10.76 0.01
CA PRO A 278 -2.37 -12.17 0.36
C PRO A 278 -1.35 -12.40 1.48
N VAL A 279 -1.53 -13.47 2.25
CA VAL A 279 -0.53 -13.95 3.23
C VAL A 279 0.74 -14.44 2.52
N GLY A 280 1.81 -14.69 3.27
CA GLY A 280 3.11 -15.11 2.71
C GLY A 280 4.06 -13.95 2.43
N ARG A 281 3.70 -12.74 2.83
CA ARG A 281 4.60 -11.59 2.84
C ARG A 281 5.74 -11.85 3.81
N ALA A 282 6.98 -11.65 3.36
CA ALA A 282 8.18 -11.84 4.16
C ALA A 282 8.92 -10.53 4.39
N ILE A 283 9.54 -10.39 5.55
CA ILE A 283 10.43 -9.28 5.89
C ILE A 283 11.73 -9.85 6.42
N LEU A 284 12.85 -9.29 5.98
CA LEU A 284 14.17 -9.63 6.50
C LEU A 284 14.39 -8.91 7.84
N TYR A 285 14.74 -9.68 8.87
CA TYR A 285 15.15 -9.13 10.15
C TYR A 285 16.67 -8.89 10.16
N ASP A 286 17.07 -7.64 10.29
CA ASP A 286 18.46 -7.19 10.33
C ASP A 286 18.91 -6.68 11.72
N GLY A 287 18.05 -6.85 12.73
CA GLY A 287 18.30 -6.44 14.12
C GLY A 287 19.24 -7.36 14.88
N LYS A 288 19.48 -7.02 16.14
CA LYS A 288 20.30 -7.84 17.05
C LYS A 288 19.57 -9.14 17.44
N ASP A 289 20.32 -10.21 17.62
CA ASP A 289 19.80 -11.48 18.09
C ASP A 289 19.15 -11.36 19.47
N ALA A 290 18.07 -12.12 19.68
CA ALA A 290 17.38 -12.26 20.96
C ALA A 290 16.83 -10.94 21.57
N VAL A 291 16.54 -9.93 20.74
CA VAL A 291 15.86 -8.70 21.18
C VAL A 291 14.34 -8.86 21.07
N PHE A 292 13.87 -9.43 19.98
CA PHE A 292 12.46 -9.59 19.69
C PHE A 292 12.07 -11.05 19.50
N SER A 293 10.78 -11.31 19.67
CA SER A 293 10.11 -12.51 19.23
C SER A 293 9.07 -12.18 18.15
N PHE A 294 8.23 -13.12 17.77
CA PHE A 294 7.25 -12.98 16.70
C PHE A 294 5.96 -13.73 17.04
N SER A 295 4.84 -13.20 16.56
CA SER A 295 3.51 -13.68 16.94
C SER A 295 3.13 -15.00 16.27
N ASN A 296 2.11 -15.67 16.80
CA ASN A 296 1.54 -16.88 16.22
C ASN A 296 0.88 -16.68 14.83
N PHE A 297 0.60 -15.43 14.43
CA PHE A 297 0.16 -15.07 13.07
C PHE A 297 1.31 -14.98 12.07
N THR A 298 2.54 -15.07 12.56
CA THR A 298 3.76 -15.10 11.77
C THR A 298 4.54 -16.38 11.99
N MET A 299 5.49 -16.66 11.14
CA MET A 299 6.52 -17.68 11.29
C MET A 299 7.86 -17.11 10.89
N VAL A 300 8.94 -17.78 11.25
CA VAL A 300 10.29 -17.45 10.81
C VAL A 300 10.81 -18.54 9.92
N LEU A 301 11.43 -18.14 8.80
CA LEU A 301 12.33 -18.97 8.01
C LEU A 301 13.75 -18.60 8.40
N ARG A 302 14.47 -19.54 8.98
CA ARG A 302 15.88 -19.41 9.37
C ARG A 302 16.75 -20.27 8.47
N ILE A 303 17.68 -19.66 7.79
CA ILE A 303 18.60 -20.39 6.91
C ILE A 303 19.47 -21.33 7.73
N VAL A 304 19.52 -22.60 7.34
CA VAL A 304 20.37 -23.62 7.99
C VAL A 304 21.71 -23.78 7.27
N HIS A 305 21.78 -23.46 5.98
CA HIS A 305 22.98 -23.62 5.13
C HIS A 305 23.42 -22.25 4.58
N LYS A 306 24.14 -21.46 5.40
CA LYS A 306 24.59 -20.10 5.04
C LYS A 306 25.64 -20.07 3.93
N ASP A 307 26.32 -21.16 3.72
CA ASP A 307 27.29 -21.40 2.63
C ASP A 307 26.61 -21.74 1.30
N LEU A 308 25.30 -21.97 1.29
CA LEU A 308 24.52 -22.24 0.09
C LEU A 308 23.69 -21.06 -0.35
N ILE A 309 23.00 -20.40 0.58
CA ILE A 309 22.07 -19.31 0.29
C ILE A 309 22.20 -18.19 1.32
N THR A 310 22.14 -16.94 0.84
CA THR A 310 22.13 -15.76 1.70
C THR A 310 20.71 -15.34 2.07
N SER A 311 20.51 -14.77 3.28
CA SER A 311 19.21 -14.28 3.74
C SER A 311 18.64 -13.18 2.82
N LYS A 312 19.50 -12.29 2.30
CA LYS A 312 19.09 -11.23 1.36
C LYS A 312 18.57 -11.81 0.04
N PHE A 313 19.30 -12.80 -0.53
CA PHE A 313 18.87 -13.41 -1.79
C PHE A 313 17.54 -14.16 -1.62
N LEU A 314 17.39 -14.94 -0.54
CA LEU A 314 16.12 -15.60 -0.22
C LEU A 314 14.99 -14.60 -0.04
N TYR A 315 15.23 -13.50 0.68
CA TYR A 315 14.28 -12.44 0.87
C TYR A 315 13.80 -11.84 -0.46
N TYR A 316 14.74 -11.46 -1.35
CA TYR A 316 14.37 -10.89 -2.65
C TYR A 316 13.68 -11.93 -3.57
N THR A 317 14.02 -13.21 -3.45
CA THR A 317 13.31 -14.29 -4.15
C THR A 317 11.85 -14.38 -3.70
N ILE A 318 11.60 -14.39 -2.40
CA ILE A 318 10.23 -14.42 -1.86
C ILE A 318 9.47 -13.14 -2.22
N LEU A 319 10.12 -11.98 -2.14
CA LEU A 319 9.54 -10.70 -2.51
C LEU A 319 9.15 -10.67 -3.99
N ALA A 320 9.99 -11.18 -4.88
CA ALA A 320 9.69 -11.31 -6.31
C ALA A 320 8.43 -12.16 -6.54
N LYS A 321 8.38 -13.34 -5.92
CA LYS A 321 7.22 -14.25 -5.99
C LYS A 321 5.94 -13.63 -5.43
N TYR A 322 6.05 -12.87 -4.34
CA TYR A 322 4.93 -12.13 -3.77
C TYR A 322 4.40 -11.07 -4.76
N LYS A 323 5.28 -10.27 -5.36
CA LYS A 323 4.93 -9.25 -6.36
C LYS A 323 4.34 -9.85 -7.64
N GLN A 324 4.75 -11.05 -8.03
CA GLN A 324 4.16 -11.82 -9.13
C GLN A 324 2.77 -12.41 -8.81
N GLY A 325 2.29 -12.28 -7.56
CA GLY A 325 0.97 -12.77 -7.14
C GLY A 325 0.91 -14.28 -6.85
N VAL A 326 2.05 -14.97 -6.82
CA VAL A 326 2.14 -16.42 -6.58
C VAL A 326 1.48 -16.82 -5.25
N MET A 327 1.53 -15.94 -4.24
CA MET A 327 1.00 -16.21 -2.90
C MET A 327 -0.53 -16.39 -2.87
N ARG A 328 -1.26 -15.86 -3.85
CA ARG A 328 -2.73 -16.04 -3.94
C ARG A 328 -3.13 -17.51 -4.09
N GLN A 329 -2.29 -18.32 -4.73
CA GLN A 329 -2.52 -19.75 -4.91
C GLN A 329 -2.08 -20.59 -3.70
N MET A 330 -1.41 -19.96 -2.73
CA MET A 330 -0.85 -20.57 -1.54
C MET A 330 -1.61 -20.23 -0.27
N GLN A 331 -2.84 -19.72 -0.39
CA GLN A 331 -3.68 -19.37 0.76
C GLN A 331 -5.02 -20.07 0.71
N THR A 332 -5.57 -20.32 1.90
CA THR A 332 -6.98 -20.75 2.10
C THR A 332 -7.74 -19.60 2.73
N GLN A 333 -9.03 -19.48 2.38
CA GLN A 333 -9.94 -18.54 3.02
C GLN A 333 -10.87 -19.31 3.96
N THR A 334 -10.83 -18.97 5.23
CA THR A 334 -11.87 -19.31 6.21
C THR A 334 -12.61 -18.02 6.57
N THR A 335 -13.78 -18.10 7.20
CA THR A 335 -14.65 -16.94 7.51
C THR A 335 -13.86 -15.70 7.97
N GLY A 336 -13.52 -14.81 7.03
CA GLY A 336 -12.89 -13.51 7.27
C GLY A 336 -11.36 -13.47 7.41
N LEU A 337 -10.67 -14.62 7.40
CA LEU A 337 -9.21 -14.69 7.51
C LEU A 337 -8.59 -15.56 6.41
N HIS A 338 -7.49 -15.10 5.84
CA HIS A 338 -6.66 -15.88 4.94
C HIS A 338 -5.53 -16.55 5.72
N ASN A 339 -5.27 -17.82 5.43
CA ASN A 339 -4.20 -18.59 6.04
C ASN A 339 -3.28 -19.18 4.97
N LEU A 340 -1.98 -19.15 5.23
CA LEU A 340 -0.97 -19.69 4.33
C LEU A 340 -1.01 -21.23 4.34
N ILE A 341 -1.03 -21.84 3.16
CA ILE A 341 -0.84 -23.29 2.98
C ILE A 341 0.66 -23.57 3.09
N LEU A 342 1.09 -23.90 4.31
CA LEU A 342 2.51 -24.01 4.64
C LEU A 342 3.27 -24.97 3.75
N GLU A 343 2.70 -26.14 3.44
CA GLU A 343 3.34 -27.14 2.58
C GLU A 343 3.64 -26.59 1.19
N LYS A 344 2.69 -25.87 0.57
CA LYS A 344 2.91 -25.25 -0.75
C LYS A 344 3.95 -24.15 -0.68
N TYR A 345 3.94 -23.36 0.39
CA TYR A 345 4.91 -22.28 0.56
C TYR A 345 6.33 -22.82 0.76
N LEU A 346 6.51 -23.83 1.59
CA LEU A 346 7.80 -24.46 1.83
C LEU A 346 8.32 -25.26 0.61
N ALA A 347 7.42 -25.79 -0.21
CA ALA A 347 7.78 -26.48 -1.47
C ALA A 347 8.03 -25.50 -2.64
N MET A 348 7.96 -24.17 -2.41
CA MET A 348 8.18 -23.18 -3.46
C MET A 348 9.61 -23.29 -4.01
N PRO A 349 9.78 -23.41 -5.35
CA PRO A 349 11.09 -23.55 -5.96
C PRO A 349 11.89 -22.25 -5.86
N ILE A 350 13.16 -22.38 -5.53
CA ILE A 350 14.18 -21.33 -5.52
C ILE A 350 15.17 -21.64 -6.63
N PHE A 351 15.34 -20.71 -7.57
CA PHE A 351 16.41 -20.74 -8.55
C PHE A 351 17.67 -20.21 -7.87
N LEU A 352 18.62 -21.09 -7.63
CA LEU A 352 19.76 -20.85 -6.76
C LEU A 352 21.01 -20.56 -7.60
N PRO A 353 21.52 -19.31 -7.64
CA PRO A 353 22.79 -19.00 -8.27
C PRO A 353 23.98 -19.41 -7.39
N PRO A 354 25.19 -19.42 -7.95
CA PRO A 354 26.43 -19.43 -7.18
C PRO A 354 26.42 -18.40 -6.04
N LEU A 355 27.03 -18.73 -4.90
CA LEU A 355 26.97 -17.86 -3.71
C LEU A 355 27.55 -16.45 -3.98
N SER A 356 28.61 -16.35 -4.75
CA SER A 356 29.21 -15.07 -5.17
C SER A 356 28.25 -14.25 -6.04
N GLU A 357 27.50 -14.92 -6.94
CA GLU A 357 26.51 -14.29 -7.80
C GLU A 357 25.29 -13.81 -6.99
N GLN A 358 24.84 -14.55 -5.96
CA GLN A 358 23.79 -14.08 -5.05
C GLN A 358 24.15 -12.73 -4.45
N LYS A 359 25.40 -12.54 -4.03
CA LYS A 359 25.87 -11.27 -3.49
C LYS A 359 25.83 -10.16 -4.55
N ARG A 360 26.35 -10.39 -5.75
CA ARG A 360 26.29 -9.41 -6.86
C ARG A 360 24.85 -9.03 -7.20
N ILE A 361 23.93 -10.01 -7.22
CA ILE A 361 22.51 -9.78 -7.45
C ILE A 361 21.92 -8.88 -6.36
N THR A 362 22.14 -9.22 -5.08
CA THR A 362 21.55 -8.45 -3.97
C THR A 362 22.11 -7.04 -3.89
N ASP A 363 23.44 -6.87 -4.07
CA ASP A 363 24.07 -5.55 -4.08
C ASP A 363 23.51 -4.69 -5.24
N LYS A 364 23.27 -5.28 -6.41
CA LYS A 364 22.69 -4.56 -7.56
C LYS A 364 21.23 -4.19 -7.35
N ILE A 365 20.43 -5.05 -6.73
CA ILE A 365 19.05 -4.72 -6.34
C ILE A 365 19.05 -3.52 -5.37
N GLU A 366 19.90 -3.56 -4.34
CA GLU A 366 19.98 -2.50 -3.33
C GLU A 366 20.42 -1.17 -3.94
N GLU A 367 21.41 -1.17 -4.84
CA GLU A 367 21.86 0.03 -5.58
C GLU A 367 20.70 0.66 -6.37
N ILE A 368 19.98 -0.15 -7.15
CA ILE A 368 18.88 0.34 -7.99
C ILE A 368 17.71 0.81 -7.10
N PHE A 369 17.37 0.06 -6.06
CA PHE A 369 16.26 0.43 -5.17
C PHE A 369 16.56 1.70 -4.38
N ALA A 370 17.81 1.92 -3.95
CA ALA A 370 18.24 3.17 -3.33
C ALA A 370 18.05 4.36 -4.28
N SER A 371 18.44 4.21 -5.56
CA SER A 371 18.23 5.25 -6.58
C SER A 371 16.74 5.56 -6.77
N PHE A 372 15.87 4.56 -6.85
CA PHE A 372 14.42 4.75 -6.94
C PHE A 372 13.83 5.39 -5.68
N ASN A 373 14.32 5.04 -4.48
CA ASN A 373 13.87 5.66 -3.24
C ASN A 373 14.24 7.15 -3.19
N ASN A 374 15.45 7.52 -3.60
CA ASN A 374 15.86 8.92 -3.70
C ASN A 374 14.95 9.74 -4.64
N ILE A 375 14.56 9.16 -5.78
CA ILE A 375 13.57 9.79 -6.68
C ILE A 375 12.22 9.95 -5.98
N MET A 376 11.75 8.91 -5.28
CA MET A 376 10.46 8.95 -4.56
C MET A 376 10.44 9.98 -3.42
N GLU A 377 11.55 10.17 -2.72
CA GLU A 377 11.69 11.17 -1.64
C GLU A 377 11.75 12.60 -2.19
N SER A 378 12.23 12.79 -3.42
CA SER A 378 12.28 14.10 -4.08
C SER A 378 10.94 14.54 -4.70
N LEU A 379 9.96 13.65 -4.75
CA LEU A 379 8.59 13.91 -5.25
C LEU A 379 7.65 14.42 -4.15
#